data_ea02b836333fcecdd02c1aceeba25c64
#
_entry.id   ea02b836333fcecdd02c1aceeba25c64
#
_cell.length_a   1.000
_cell.length_b   1.000
_cell.length_c   1.000
_cell.angle_alpha   90.00
_cell.angle_beta   90.00
_cell.angle_gamma   90.00
#
_symmetry.space_group_name_H-M   'P 1'
#
loop_
_entity.id
_entity.type
_entity.pdbx_description
1 polymer ?
#
loop_
_entity_poly.entity_id
_entity_poly.type
_entity_poly.pdbx_seq_one_letter_code
_entity_poly.pdbx_strand_id
1 'polypeptide(L)'
;MNFGSKEVLKGINLDIHEGEIIGYIGSNGAGKSTTVKIILGLITGYTGTIEVMGENISDNINYKKKIGYVPEIADIYDSLTANEYLTFVGQLYGLSYDDSLFKAKALMKILGISDARNSRISSYSKGMKQKILLIASLLHNPDILFLDEPLNGLDANSVMIIKEILATLAKEGKTIFYSSHIMDVVEKISNRIVLLNDGLISADGSFEDLKAASNDGSLESIFNDLTGFTGHAKLAEEFTNIIKGA
;
A
#
# COMPACT_ATOMS: atom_id res chain seq x y z
N MET A 1 12.92 15.01 5.31
CA MET A 1 13.68 13.75 5.51
C MET A 1 14.78 13.63 4.48
N ASN A 2 16.02 13.44 4.94
CA ASN A 2 17.20 13.41 4.06
C ASN A 2 17.93 12.07 4.17
N PHE A 3 18.44 11.55 3.04
CA PHE A 3 19.38 10.43 2.99
C PHE A 3 20.71 10.94 2.45
N GLY A 4 21.65 11.19 3.35
CA GLY A 4 22.89 11.90 3.02
C GLY A 4 22.59 13.30 2.47
N SER A 5 23.03 13.60 1.25
CA SER A 5 22.76 14.88 0.58
C SER A 5 21.42 14.95 -0.16
N LYS A 6 20.70 13.82 -0.29
CA LYS A 6 19.43 13.77 -1.02
C LYS A 6 18.26 14.05 -0.09
N GLU A 7 17.54 15.14 -0.32
CA GLU A 7 16.27 15.41 0.34
C GLU A 7 15.14 14.64 -0.36
N VAL A 8 14.52 13.69 0.38
CA VAL A 8 13.48 12.80 -0.16
C VAL A 8 12.08 13.27 0.20
N LEU A 9 11.90 13.82 1.42
CA LEU A 9 10.62 14.44 1.81
C LEU A 9 10.90 15.87 2.23
N LYS A 10 10.18 16.82 1.61
CA LYS A 10 10.42 18.26 1.70
C LYS A 10 9.32 18.99 2.48
N GLY A 11 8.74 18.34 3.49
CA GLY A 11 7.68 18.90 4.32
C GLY A 11 6.29 18.40 3.90
N ILE A 12 5.97 17.18 4.34
CA ILE A 12 4.64 16.58 4.17
C ILE A 12 3.79 17.02 5.36
N ASN A 13 2.67 17.71 5.09
CA ASN A 13 1.65 18.00 6.06
C ASN A 13 0.37 17.31 5.59
N LEU A 14 -0.13 16.35 6.35
CA LEU A 14 -1.24 15.50 5.96
C LEU A 14 -2.02 15.06 7.19
N ASP A 15 -3.30 15.38 7.22
CA ASP A 15 -4.25 14.89 8.21
C ASP A 15 -5.11 13.79 7.58
N ILE A 16 -5.22 12.65 8.24
CA ILE A 16 -5.98 11.49 7.77
C ILE A 16 -7.06 11.15 8.79
N HIS A 17 -8.28 10.98 8.33
CA HIS A 17 -9.43 10.70 9.18
C HIS A 17 -9.80 9.22 9.16
N GLU A 18 -10.49 8.79 10.21
CA GLU A 18 -11.00 7.44 10.35
C GLU A 18 -11.96 7.09 9.20
N GLY A 19 -11.83 5.88 8.65
CA GLY A 19 -12.67 5.41 7.56
C GLY A 19 -12.27 5.90 6.17
N GLU A 20 -11.18 6.68 6.03
CA GLU A 20 -10.67 7.07 4.72
C GLU A 20 -9.90 5.93 4.04
N ILE A 21 -10.10 5.80 2.72
CA ILE A 21 -9.19 5.06 1.83
C ILE A 21 -8.38 6.10 1.06
N ILE A 22 -7.13 6.28 1.45
CA ILE A 22 -6.23 7.23 0.84
C ILE A 22 -5.45 6.54 -0.27
N GLY A 23 -5.65 6.98 -1.52
CA GLY A 23 -4.78 6.66 -2.64
C GLY A 23 -3.52 7.53 -2.60
N TYR A 24 -2.40 6.98 -2.12
CA TYR A 24 -1.13 7.71 -2.03
C TYR A 24 -0.29 7.43 -3.27
N ILE A 25 -0.38 8.30 -4.26
CA ILE A 25 0.22 8.11 -5.57
C ILE A 25 1.41 9.04 -5.79
N GLY A 26 2.25 8.71 -6.74
CA GLY A 26 3.44 9.52 -7.09
C GLY A 26 4.40 8.71 -7.96
N SER A 27 5.32 9.38 -8.62
CA SER A 27 6.38 8.75 -9.40
C SER A 27 7.32 7.88 -8.55
N ASN A 28 8.09 7.03 -9.21
CA ASN A 28 9.13 6.25 -8.53
C ASN A 28 10.16 7.22 -7.92
N GLY A 29 10.45 7.02 -6.64
CA GLY A 29 11.36 7.89 -5.89
C GLY A 29 10.73 9.16 -5.32
N ALA A 30 9.43 9.43 -5.53
CA ALA A 30 8.72 10.58 -4.97
C ALA A 30 8.67 10.62 -3.43
N GLY A 31 8.93 9.48 -2.76
CA GLY A 31 8.96 9.39 -1.30
C GLY A 31 7.83 8.57 -0.67
N LYS A 32 6.94 7.92 -1.46
CA LYS A 32 5.80 7.15 -0.96
C LYS A 32 6.18 6.12 0.11
N SER A 33 6.99 5.14 -0.25
CA SER A 33 7.43 4.09 0.69
C SER A 33 8.27 4.66 1.83
N THR A 34 8.97 5.79 1.64
CA THR A 34 9.68 6.49 2.71
C THR A 34 8.71 7.04 3.75
N THR A 35 7.64 7.70 3.31
CA THR A 35 6.58 8.21 4.21
C THR A 35 5.99 7.08 5.04
N VAL A 36 5.58 5.99 4.40
CA VAL A 36 5.02 4.81 5.10
C VAL A 36 6.02 4.24 6.10
N LYS A 37 7.27 4.04 5.71
CA LYS A 37 8.32 3.48 6.58
C LYS A 37 8.64 4.38 7.77
N ILE A 38 8.54 5.71 7.63
CA ILE A 38 8.70 6.64 8.75
C ILE A 38 7.52 6.48 9.73
N ILE A 39 6.28 6.44 9.24
CA ILE A 39 5.09 6.26 10.08
C ILE A 39 5.16 4.90 10.82
N LEU A 40 5.63 3.85 10.15
CA LEU A 40 5.86 2.54 10.76
C LEU A 40 7.05 2.50 11.73
N GLY A 41 7.82 3.60 11.86
CA GLY A 41 9.01 3.66 12.69
C GLY A 41 10.14 2.72 12.22
N LEU A 42 10.18 2.42 10.93
CA LEU A 42 11.25 1.66 10.25
C LEU A 42 12.39 2.56 9.78
N ILE A 43 12.12 3.85 9.60
CA ILE A 43 13.09 4.90 9.26
C ILE A 43 12.98 5.98 10.31
N THR A 44 14.13 6.38 10.84
CA THR A 44 14.30 7.45 11.85
C THR A 44 15.10 8.62 11.28
N GLY A 45 15.24 9.71 12.03
CA GLY A 45 16.04 10.88 11.62
C GLY A 45 15.29 11.85 10.69
N TYR A 46 13.98 11.81 10.68
CA TYR A 46 13.12 12.82 10.07
C TYR A 46 12.96 14.03 11.03
N THR A 47 12.54 15.16 10.50
CA THR A 47 12.13 16.35 11.27
C THR A 47 10.62 16.55 11.18
N GLY A 48 10.00 17.06 12.22
CA GLY A 48 8.56 17.26 12.32
C GLY A 48 7.89 16.28 13.30
N THR A 49 6.57 16.31 13.35
CA THR A 49 5.75 15.53 14.27
C THR A 49 4.87 14.58 13.48
N ILE A 50 4.74 13.36 13.95
CA ILE A 50 3.78 12.37 13.42
C ILE A 50 2.97 11.84 14.59
N GLU A 51 1.67 11.94 14.45
CA GLU A 51 0.71 11.40 15.40
C GLU A 51 -0.11 10.30 14.73
N VAL A 52 -0.32 9.20 15.43
CA VAL A 52 -1.20 8.12 15.02
C VAL A 52 -2.22 7.90 16.12
N MET A 53 -3.51 8.04 15.79
CA MET A 53 -4.62 7.96 16.75
C MET A 53 -4.45 8.93 17.94
N GLY A 54 -3.94 10.14 17.67
CA GLY A 54 -3.73 11.20 18.66
C GLY A 54 -2.49 11.04 19.55
N GLU A 55 -1.65 10.02 19.29
CA GLU A 55 -0.41 9.78 20.03
C GLU A 55 0.81 10.02 19.14
N ASN A 56 1.80 10.74 19.67
CA ASN A 56 3.08 10.93 18.96
C ASN A 56 3.83 9.61 18.86
N ILE A 57 4.22 9.22 17.64
CA ILE A 57 4.91 7.95 17.40
C ILE A 57 6.30 7.85 18.03
N SER A 58 6.91 8.99 18.39
CA SER A 58 8.21 9.03 19.08
C SER A 58 8.10 8.60 20.55
N ASP A 59 6.94 8.76 21.17
CA ASP A 59 6.74 8.58 22.60
C ASP A 59 6.21 7.17 22.93
N ASN A 60 5.56 6.53 21.97
CA ASN A 60 4.89 5.25 22.19
C ASN A 60 4.93 4.38 20.94
N ILE A 61 5.29 3.10 21.11
CA ILE A 61 5.30 2.12 20.01
C ILE A 61 4.02 1.28 19.95
N ASN A 62 3.10 1.43 20.90
CA ASN A 62 1.88 0.60 20.99
C ASN A 62 0.93 0.82 19.82
N TYR A 63 0.97 1.99 19.15
CA TYR A 63 0.20 2.24 17.93
C TYR A 63 0.44 1.18 16.86
N LYS A 64 1.64 0.55 16.82
CA LYS A 64 1.97 -0.52 15.87
C LYS A 64 1.08 -1.74 15.99
N LYS A 65 0.52 -2.01 17.19
CA LYS A 65 -0.43 -3.10 17.41
C LYS A 65 -1.75 -2.91 16.67
N LYS A 66 -2.03 -1.66 16.29
CA LYS A 66 -3.24 -1.24 15.58
C LYS A 66 -3.03 -1.12 14.07
N ILE A 67 -1.83 -1.42 13.58
CA ILE A 67 -1.44 -1.27 12.18
C ILE A 67 -1.25 -2.62 11.53
N GLY A 68 -1.86 -2.81 10.36
CA GLY A 68 -1.52 -3.84 9.39
C GLY A 68 -0.65 -3.27 8.29
N TYR A 69 0.38 -4.00 7.87
CA TYR A 69 1.28 -3.55 6.81
C TYR A 69 1.53 -4.62 5.77
N VAL A 70 1.40 -4.26 4.51
CA VAL A 70 1.79 -5.06 3.35
C VAL A 70 2.89 -4.30 2.61
N PRO A 71 4.14 -4.76 2.61
CA PRO A 71 5.23 -4.14 1.87
C PRO A 71 5.15 -4.44 0.37
N GLU A 72 5.74 -3.57 -0.47
CA GLU A 72 5.86 -3.75 -1.92
C GLU A 72 6.61 -5.04 -2.29
N ILE A 73 7.70 -5.33 -1.55
CA ILE A 73 8.47 -6.56 -1.73
C ILE A 73 8.04 -7.55 -0.67
N ALA A 74 7.56 -8.71 -1.13
CA ALA A 74 7.14 -9.80 -0.26
C ALA A 74 8.36 -10.47 0.41
N ASP A 75 8.93 -9.79 1.41
CA ASP A 75 9.97 -10.36 2.28
C ASP A 75 9.27 -11.16 3.40
N ILE A 76 9.19 -12.46 3.20
CA ILE A 76 8.43 -13.38 4.03
C ILE A 76 9.32 -14.59 4.38
N TYR A 77 9.11 -15.22 5.54
CA TYR A 77 9.86 -16.39 5.93
C TYR A 77 9.56 -17.61 5.07
N ASP A 78 10.27 -17.73 3.95
CA ASP A 78 10.07 -18.74 2.91
C ASP A 78 10.25 -20.19 3.39
N SER A 79 10.99 -20.40 4.48
CA SER A 79 11.19 -21.72 5.10
C SER A 79 10.00 -22.23 5.89
N LEU A 80 9.07 -21.35 6.25
CA LEU A 80 7.85 -21.71 6.97
C LEU A 80 6.74 -22.15 6.01
N THR A 81 5.80 -22.94 6.51
CA THR A 81 4.51 -23.14 5.87
C THR A 81 3.60 -21.92 6.13
N ALA A 82 2.55 -21.77 5.34
CA ALA A 82 1.60 -20.68 5.56
C ALA A 82 0.92 -20.76 6.93
N ASN A 83 0.56 -21.96 7.40
CA ASN A 83 0.02 -22.13 8.75
C ASN A 83 1.01 -21.68 9.82
N GLU A 84 2.28 -22.10 9.74
CA GLU A 84 3.32 -21.70 10.71
C GLU A 84 3.54 -20.19 10.69
N TYR A 85 3.66 -19.60 9.50
CA TYR A 85 3.88 -18.16 9.37
C TYR A 85 2.71 -17.34 9.92
N LEU A 86 1.47 -17.67 9.53
CA LEU A 86 0.29 -16.92 9.95
C LEU A 86 0.00 -17.09 11.45
N THR A 87 0.20 -18.29 12.02
CA THR A 87 0.07 -18.48 13.47
C THR A 87 1.16 -17.75 14.24
N PHE A 88 2.40 -17.77 13.73
CA PHE A 88 3.50 -16.99 14.31
C PHE A 88 3.18 -15.49 14.33
N VAL A 89 2.74 -14.92 13.21
CA VAL A 89 2.37 -13.50 13.13
C VAL A 89 1.20 -13.18 14.07
N GLY A 90 0.14 -14.00 14.07
CA GLY A 90 -0.99 -13.81 14.98
C GLY A 90 -0.59 -13.79 16.45
N GLN A 91 0.30 -14.70 16.87
CA GLN A 91 0.82 -14.73 18.24
C GLN A 91 1.68 -13.50 18.59
N LEU A 92 2.45 -12.94 17.65
CA LEU A 92 3.19 -11.68 17.87
C LEU A 92 2.24 -10.51 18.15
N TYR A 93 1.03 -10.53 17.59
CA TYR A 93 -0.02 -9.55 17.87
C TYR A 93 -0.91 -9.93 19.06
N GLY A 94 -0.58 -11.00 19.79
CA GLY A 94 -1.27 -11.40 21.03
C GLY A 94 -2.48 -12.31 20.84
N LEU A 95 -2.72 -12.84 19.64
CA LEU A 95 -3.75 -13.86 19.42
C LEU A 95 -3.28 -15.21 20.00
N SER A 96 -4.22 -16.05 20.42
CA SER A 96 -3.92 -17.44 20.73
C SER A 96 -3.49 -18.20 19.47
N TYR A 97 -2.78 -19.32 19.64
CA TYR A 97 -2.44 -20.20 18.51
C TYR A 97 -3.70 -20.69 17.79
N ASP A 98 -4.71 -21.12 18.54
CA ASP A 98 -5.96 -21.67 17.97
C ASP A 98 -6.75 -20.60 17.21
N ASP A 99 -6.89 -19.38 17.77
CA ASP A 99 -7.53 -18.26 17.06
C ASP A 99 -6.77 -17.89 15.80
N SER A 100 -5.45 -17.81 15.87
CA SER A 100 -4.60 -17.51 14.72
C SER A 100 -4.77 -18.56 13.61
N LEU A 101 -4.75 -19.84 13.98
CA LEU A 101 -4.92 -20.95 13.05
C LEU A 101 -6.33 -20.98 12.43
N PHE A 102 -7.35 -20.72 13.24
CA PHE A 102 -8.73 -20.64 12.77
C PHE A 102 -8.90 -19.54 11.73
N LYS A 103 -8.47 -18.31 12.07
CA LYS A 103 -8.51 -17.16 11.16
C LYS A 103 -7.70 -17.41 9.90
N ALA A 104 -6.46 -17.91 10.03
CA ALA A 104 -5.60 -18.21 8.90
C ALA A 104 -6.27 -19.16 7.90
N LYS A 105 -6.82 -20.28 8.36
CA LYS A 105 -7.53 -21.26 7.53
C LYS A 105 -8.74 -20.66 6.83
N ALA A 106 -9.55 -19.86 7.54
CA ALA A 106 -10.74 -19.22 7.00
C ALA A 106 -10.38 -18.20 5.91
N LEU A 107 -9.40 -17.33 6.16
CA LEU A 107 -8.97 -16.30 5.21
C LEU A 107 -8.25 -16.91 3.98
N MET A 108 -7.43 -17.94 4.17
CA MET A 108 -6.83 -18.69 3.07
C MET A 108 -7.89 -19.34 2.16
N LYS A 109 -8.99 -19.82 2.75
CA LYS A 109 -10.12 -20.36 1.98
C LYS A 109 -10.78 -19.29 1.12
N ILE A 110 -11.04 -18.11 1.68
CA ILE A 110 -11.64 -16.97 0.95
C ILE A 110 -10.74 -16.55 -0.22
N LEU A 111 -9.41 -16.50 -0.02
CA LEU A 111 -8.47 -16.12 -1.07
C LEU A 111 -8.02 -17.27 -1.98
N GLY A 112 -8.63 -18.47 -1.86
CA GLY A 112 -8.41 -19.59 -2.77
C GLY A 112 -7.04 -20.24 -2.69
N ILE A 113 -6.38 -20.24 -1.52
CA ILE A 113 -5.04 -20.81 -1.30
C ILE A 113 -5.00 -21.86 -0.17
N SER A 114 -6.14 -22.41 0.23
CA SER A 114 -6.26 -23.39 1.32
C SER A 114 -5.43 -24.65 1.11
N ASP A 115 -5.32 -25.13 -0.12
CA ASP A 115 -4.66 -26.40 -0.42
C ASP A 115 -3.15 -26.34 -0.20
N ALA A 116 -2.60 -25.13 -0.30
CA ALA A 116 -1.17 -24.89 -0.07
C ALA A 116 -0.79 -24.66 1.39
N ARG A 117 -1.74 -24.62 2.34
CA ARG A 117 -1.52 -24.19 3.73
C ARG A 117 -0.38 -24.88 4.48
N ASN A 118 -0.09 -26.14 4.12
CA ASN A 118 0.97 -26.96 4.71
C ASN A 118 2.23 -27.05 3.83
N SER A 119 2.23 -26.39 2.66
CA SER A 119 3.40 -26.29 1.81
C SER A 119 4.28 -25.11 2.26
N ARG A 120 5.58 -25.23 2.05
CA ARG A 120 6.52 -24.14 2.36
C ARG A 120 6.25 -22.93 1.45
N ILE A 121 6.34 -21.74 2.01
CA ILE A 121 6.12 -20.47 1.30
C ILE A 121 7.14 -20.29 0.16
N SER A 122 8.32 -20.92 0.25
CA SER A 122 9.29 -20.93 -0.86
C SER A 122 8.75 -21.54 -2.17
N SER A 123 7.73 -22.41 -2.10
CA SER A 123 7.07 -23.00 -3.27
C SER A 123 5.90 -22.16 -3.82
N TYR A 124 5.57 -21.03 -3.18
CA TYR A 124 4.43 -20.20 -3.57
C TYR A 124 4.75 -19.30 -4.76
N SER A 125 3.76 -19.11 -5.63
CA SER A 125 3.83 -18.05 -6.64
C SER A 125 3.86 -16.66 -5.98
N LYS A 126 4.28 -15.64 -6.74
CA LYS A 126 4.25 -14.24 -6.28
C LYS A 126 2.87 -13.84 -5.75
N GLY A 127 1.80 -14.19 -6.48
CA GLY A 127 0.43 -13.89 -6.06
C GLY A 127 0.00 -14.63 -4.79
N MET A 128 0.44 -15.89 -4.60
CA MET A 128 0.17 -16.60 -3.34
C MET A 128 0.89 -15.96 -2.15
N LYS A 129 2.15 -15.55 -2.31
CA LYS A 129 2.90 -14.82 -1.29
C LYS A 129 2.20 -13.51 -0.94
N GLN A 130 1.72 -12.79 -1.94
CA GLN A 130 0.97 -11.54 -1.74
C GLN A 130 -0.32 -11.76 -0.94
N LYS A 131 -1.07 -12.84 -1.24
CA LYS A 131 -2.26 -13.23 -0.47
C LYS A 131 -1.93 -13.54 1.00
N ILE A 132 -0.81 -14.23 1.27
CA ILE A 132 -0.35 -14.50 2.65
C ILE A 132 -0.02 -13.21 3.39
N LEU A 133 0.66 -12.25 2.76
CA LEU A 133 0.96 -10.95 3.37
C LEU A 133 -0.32 -10.17 3.71
N LEU A 134 -1.29 -10.16 2.80
CA LEU A 134 -2.61 -9.54 3.05
C LEU A 134 -3.31 -10.21 4.23
N ILE A 135 -3.33 -11.55 4.29
CA ILE A 135 -3.91 -12.26 5.43
C ILE A 135 -3.18 -11.88 6.73
N ALA A 136 -1.85 -11.92 6.73
CA ALA A 136 -1.02 -11.60 7.89
C ALA A 136 -1.30 -10.18 8.43
N SER A 137 -1.46 -9.20 7.52
CA SER A 137 -1.74 -7.82 7.89
C SER A 137 -3.13 -7.61 8.51
N LEU A 138 -4.06 -8.54 8.31
CA LEU A 138 -5.46 -8.46 8.78
C LEU A 138 -5.78 -9.35 9.99
N LEU A 139 -4.92 -10.33 10.33
CA LEU A 139 -5.20 -11.33 11.37
C LEU A 139 -5.60 -10.73 12.71
N HIS A 140 -4.92 -9.67 13.13
CA HIS A 140 -5.10 -9.01 14.44
C HIS A 140 -6.17 -7.90 14.41
N ASN A 141 -6.93 -7.79 13.31
CA ASN A 141 -7.97 -6.78 13.12
C ASN A 141 -7.47 -5.34 13.35
N PRO A 142 -6.52 -4.86 12.57
CA PRO A 142 -5.95 -3.53 12.72
C PRO A 142 -6.98 -2.42 12.52
N ASP A 143 -6.71 -1.23 13.04
CA ASP A 143 -7.52 -0.03 12.80
C ASP A 143 -7.03 0.74 11.57
N ILE A 144 -5.73 0.60 11.25
CA ILE A 144 -5.07 1.26 10.11
C ILE A 144 -4.33 0.22 9.26
N LEU A 145 -4.50 0.29 7.95
CA LEU A 145 -3.81 -0.55 6.98
C LEU A 145 -2.89 0.29 6.08
N PHE A 146 -1.62 -0.04 6.05
CA PHE A 146 -0.67 0.45 5.05
C PHE A 146 -0.43 -0.63 4.02
N LEU A 147 -0.81 -0.36 2.77
CA LEU A 147 -0.75 -1.32 1.67
C LEU A 147 0.11 -0.74 0.55
N ASP A 148 1.33 -1.26 0.41
CA ASP A 148 2.27 -0.81 -0.63
C ASP A 148 2.21 -1.80 -1.80
N GLU A 149 1.63 -1.37 -2.92
CA GLU A 149 1.39 -2.17 -4.14
C GLU A 149 0.71 -3.54 -3.86
N PRO A 150 -0.37 -3.61 -3.06
CA PRO A 150 -0.91 -4.86 -2.52
C PRO A 150 -1.52 -5.79 -3.57
N LEU A 151 -1.83 -5.29 -4.78
CA LEU A 151 -2.45 -6.06 -5.84
C LEU A 151 -1.45 -6.62 -6.86
N ASN A 152 -0.16 -6.32 -6.71
CA ASN A 152 0.87 -6.79 -7.63
C ASN A 152 0.97 -8.32 -7.68
N GLY A 153 0.88 -8.87 -8.89
CA GLY A 153 1.02 -10.30 -9.14
C GLY A 153 -0.22 -11.13 -8.80
N LEU A 154 -1.35 -10.50 -8.49
CA LEU A 154 -2.62 -11.17 -8.27
C LEU A 154 -3.39 -11.37 -9.59
N ASP A 155 -4.19 -12.42 -9.63
CA ASP A 155 -5.16 -12.64 -10.71
C ASP A 155 -6.37 -11.70 -10.59
N ALA A 156 -7.10 -11.50 -11.69
CA ALA A 156 -8.23 -10.57 -11.76
C ALA A 156 -9.32 -10.84 -10.71
N ASN A 157 -9.64 -12.11 -10.45
CA ASN A 157 -10.64 -12.47 -9.44
C ASN A 157 -10.19 -12.11 -8.04
N SER A 158 -8.92 -12.38 -7.71
CA SER A 158 -8.32 -12.00 -6.43
C SER A 158 -8.31 -10.48 -6.24
N VAL A 159 -7.99 -9.72 -7.29
CA VAL A 159 -8.06 -8.26 -7.28
C VAL A 159 -9.47 -7.77 -6.96
N MET A 160 -10.51 -8.34 -7.58
CA MET A 160 -11.90 -7.97 -7.31
C MET A 160 -12.29 -8.24 -5.85
N ILE A 161 -11.97 -9.44 -5.33
CA ILE A 161 -12.26 -9.81 -3.95
C ILE A 161 -11.57 -8.86 -2.97
N ILE A 162 -10.30 -8.54 -3.18
CA ILE A 162 -9.56 -7.66 -2.28
C ILE A 162 -10.12 -6.24 -2.31
N LYS A 163 -10.50 -5.71 -3.47
CA LYS A 163 -11.16 -4.40 -3.56
C LYS A 163 -12.44 -4.34 -2.72
N GLU A 164 -13.30 -5.36 -2.79
CA GLU A 164 -14.51 -5.44 -1.98
C GLU A 164 -14.19 -5.56 -0.48
N ILE A 165 -13.14 -6.32 -0.11
CA ILE A 165 -12.68 -6.41 1.28
C ILE A 165 -12.25 -5.02 1.78
N LEU A 166 -11.43 -4.29 1.03
CA LEU A 166 -10.95 -2.96 1.42
C LEU A 166 -12.11 -1.97 1.56
N ALA A 167 -13.05 -1.97 0.60
CA ALA A 167 -14.24 -1.12 0.66
C ALA A 167 -15.12 -1.44 1.88
N THR A 168 -15.26 -2.72 2.24
CA THR A 168 -16.01 -3.16 3.42
C THR A 168 -15.33 -2.73 4.71
N LEU A 169 -14.01 -2.92 4.81
CA LEU A 169 -13.22 -2.52 5.99
C LEU A 169 -13.30 -1.00 6.24
N ALA A 170 -13.26 -0.19 5.18
CA ALA A 170 -13.40 1.27 5.31
C ALA A 170 -14.80 1.66 5.81
N LYS A 171 -15.88 1.00 5.32
CA LYS A 171 -17.23 1.22 5.85
C LYS A 171 -17.38 0.83 7.33
N GLU A 172 -16.54 -0.08 7.81
CA GLU A 172 -16.45 -0.46 9.22
C GLU A 172 -15.55 0.49 10.04
N GLY A 173 -15.09 1.61 9.45
CA GLY A 173 -14.27 2.62 10.12
C GLY A 173 -12.77 2.36 10.04
N LYS A 174 -12.29 1.36 9.31
CA LYS A 174 -10.85 1.14 9.14
C LYS A 174 -10.26 2.17 8.19
N THR A 175 -9.11 2.73 8.54
CA THR A 175 -8.37 3.67 7.69
C THR A 175 -7.37 2.90 6.82
N ILE A 176 -7.37 3.17 5.52
CA ILE A 176 -6.55 2.44 4.56
C ILE A 176 -5.67 3.41 3.79
N PHE A 177 -4.37 3.25 3.94
CA PHE A 177 -3.37 3.96 3.17
C PHE A 177 -2.88 3.03 2.04
N TYR A 178 -3.31 3.33 0.82
CA TYR A 178 -3.10 2.49 -0.35
C TYR A 178 -2.13 3.18 -1.31
N SER A 179 -0.93 2.65 -1.47
CA SER A 179 -0.02 3.12 -2.52
C SER A 179 -0.08 2.22 -3.73
N SER A 180 -0.18 2.81 -4.92
CA SER A 180 -0.13 2.10 -6.19
C SER A 180 0.29 3.02 -7.33
N HIS A 181 0.83 2.41 -8.37
CA HIS A 181 1.05 3.05 -9.67
C HIS A 181 -0.07 2.73 -10.68
N ILE A 182 -1.05 1.90 -10.31
CA ILE A 182 -2.20 1.57 -11.17
C ILE A 182 -3.32 2.56 -10.89
N MET A 183 -3.35 3.66 -11.64
CA MET A 183 -4.26 4.79 -11.42
C MET A 183 -5.74 4.39 -11.46
N ASP A 184 -6.15 3.53 -12.38
CA ASP A 184 -7.52 3.02 -12.48
C ASP A 184 -8.01 2.31 -11.21
N VAL A 185 -7.09 1.69 -10.48
CA VAL A 185 -7.43 1.02 -9.22
C VAL A 185 -7.61 2.06 -8.12
N VAL A 186 -6.66 2.99 -8.02
CA VAL A 186 -6.69 4.07 -7.02
C VAL A 186 -7.97 4.89 -7.18
N GLU A 187 -8.30 5.29 -8.40
CA GLU A 187 -9.52 6.05 -8.70
C GLU A 187 -10.79 5.36 -8.21
N LYS A 188 -10.85 4.02 -8.35
CA LYS A 188 -12.07 3.25 -8.03
C LYS A 188 -12.23 2.90 -6.55
N ILE A 189 -11.14 2.82 -5.79
CA ILE A 189 -11.22 2.37 -4.39
C ILE A 189 -10.99 3.48 -3.38
N SER A 190 -10.30 4.56 -3.76
CA SER A 190 -9.94 5.64 -2.84
C SER A 190 -11.05 6.68 -2.79
N ASN A 191 -11.38 7.14 -1.59
CA ASN A 191 -12.26 8.30 -1.42
C ASN A 191 -11.47 9.61 -1.29
N ARG A 192 -10.15 9.52 -1.13
CA ARG A 192 -9.22 10.65 -1.14
C ARG A 192 -7.92 10.24 -1.83
N ILE A 193 -7.38 11.12 -2.64
CA ILE A 193 -6.15 10.91 -3.40
C ILE A 193 -5.15 11.97 -2.98
N VAL A 194 -3.97 11.52 -2.58
CA VAL A 194 -2.83 12.38 -2.24
C VAL A 194 -1.73 12.09 -3.25
N LEU A 195 -1.39 13.10 -4.06
CA LEU A 195 -0.34 13.00 -5.07
C LEU A 195 0.95 13.57 -4.53
N LEU A 196 1.96 12.71 -4.45
CA LEU A 196 3.31 13.07 -4.05
C LEU A 196 4.20 13.23 -5.29
N ASN A 197 4.83 14.38 -5.41
CA ASN A 197 5.80 14.67 -6.46
C ASN A 197 7.04 15.31 -5.86
N ASP A 198 8.20 14.74 -6.15
CA ASP A 198 9.52 15.23 -5.69
C ASP A 198 9.56 15.59 -4.19
N GLY A 199 8.96 14.74 -3.36
CA GLY A 199 8.96 14.89 -1.90
C GLY A 199 7.96 15.91 -1.34
N LEU A 200 7.06 16.45 -2.16
CA LEU A 200 6.00 17.38 -1.79
C LEU A 200 4.63 16.83 -2.16
N ILE A 201 3.60 17.20 -1.43
CA ILE A 201 2.21 16.98 -1.82
C ILE A 201 1.86 18.00 -2.91
N SER A 202 1.57 17.51 -4.12
CA SER A 202 1.20 18.32 -5.27
C SER A 202 -0.32 18.43 -5.46
N ALA A 203 -1.07 17.44 -4.96
CA ALA A 203 -2.53 17.47 -4.94
C ALA A 203 -3.06 16.62 -3.79
N ASP A 204 -4.21 17.00 -3.25
CA ASP A 204 -4.90 16.33 -2.15
C ASP A 204 -6.40 16.63 -2.25
N GLY A 205 -7.22 15.60 -2.40
CA GLY A 205 -8.68 15.72 -2.53
C GLY A 205 -9.33 14.46 -3.03
N SER A 206 -10.65 14.49 -3.24
CA SER A 206 -11.35 13.42 -3.94
C SER A 206 -10.98 13.38 -5.43
N PHE A 207 -11.27 12.28 -6.11
CA PHE A 207 -11.06 12.22 -7.56
C PHE A 207 -11.83 13.32 -8.30
N GLU A 208 -13.04 13.62 -7.85
CA GLU A 208 -13.87 14.68 -8.45
C GLU A 208 -13.25 16.08 -8.27
N ASP A 209 -12.66 16.35 -7.09
CA ASP A 209 -11.97 17.62 -6.84
C ASP A 209 -10.75 17.77 -7.76
N LEU A 210 -9.94 16.70 -7.89
CA LEU A 210 -8.75 16.71 -8.75
C LEU A 210 -9.14 16.87 -10.23
N LYS A 211 -10.21 16.20 -10.66
CA LYS A 211 -10.74 16.31 -12.02
C LYS A 211 -11.28 17.69 -12.33
N ALA A 212 -11.94 18.35 -11.37
CA ALA A 212 -12.43 19.71 -11.53
C ALA A 212 -11.29 20.75 -11.67
N ALA A 213 -10.14 20.47 -11.09
CA ALA A 213 -8.94 21.32 -11.16
C ALA A 213 -8.09 21.06 -12.42
N SER A 214 -8.37 20.00 -13.18
CA SER A 214 -7.67 19.61 -14.41
C SER A 214 -8.58 19.73 -15.62
N ASN A 215 -7.99 19.91 -16.81
CA ASN A 215 -8.74 19.92 -18.07
C ASN A 215 -9.03 18.51 -18.62
N ASP A 216 -8.54 17.46 -17.95
CA ASP A 216 -8.60 16.08 -18.40
C ASP A 216 -9.37 15.15 -17.45
N GLY A 217 -9.93 14.08 -18.01
CA GLY A 217 -10.93 13.27 -17.36
C GLY A 217 -10.45 12.02 -16.60
N SER A 218 -9.13 11.70 -16.58
CA SER A 218 -8.60 10.52 -15.90
C SER A 218 -7.53 10.88 -14.86
N LEU A 219 -7.40 10.07 -13.82
CA LEU A 219 -6.36 10.25 -12.80
C LEU A 219 -4.94 10.18 -13.42
N GLU A 220 -4.75 9.35 -14.44
CA GLU A 220 -3.48 9.23 -15.16
C GLU A 220 -3.10 10.53 -15.86
N SER A 221 -4.05 11.20 -16.49
CA SER A 221 -3.83 12.49 -17.15
C SER A 221 -3.49 13.57 -16.13
N ILE A 222 -4.26 13.67 -15.05
CA ILE A 222 -4.01 14.60 -13.94
C ILE A 222 -2.60 14.37 -13.36
N PHE A 223 -2.21 13.12 -13.18
CA PHE A 223 -0.88 12.75 -12.70
C PHE A 223 0.22 13.20 -13.66
N ASN A 224 0.05 12.98 -14.97
CA ASN A 224 1.02 13.38 -15.98
C ASN A 224 1.19 14.90 -16.02
N ASP A 225 0.10 15.67 -15.96
CA ASP A 225 0.13 17.13 -15.93
C ASP A 225 0.88 17.66 -14.70
N LEU A 226 0.57 17.11 -13.51
CA LEU A 226 1.20 17.55 -12.26
C LEU A 226 2.66 17.12 -12.09
N THR A 227 3.07 16.03 -12.76
CA THR A 227 4.45 15.55 -12.74
C THR A 227 5.29 16.07 -13.91
N GLY A 228 4.67 16.74 -14.88
CA GLY A 228 5.34 17.27 -16.06
C GLY A 228 5.75 16.22 -17.09
N PHE A 229 5.20 15.00 -17.01
CA PHE A 229 5.55 13.90 -17.92
C PHE A 229 4.67 13.92 -19.19
N THR A 230 5.05 14.74 -20.16
CA THR A 230 4.26 15.00 -21.39
C THR A 230 4.85 14.40 -22.67
N GLY A 231 5.94 13.65 -22.60
CA GLY A 231 6.73 13.23 -23.76
C GLY A 231 6.51 11.82 -24.31
N HIS A 232 5.45 11.10 -23.90
CA HIS A 232 5.28 9.66 -24.26
C HIS A 232 5.27 9.38 -25.76
N ALA A 233 4.52 10.17 -26.55
CA ALA A 233 4.41 9.96 -27.98
C ALA A 233 5.75 10.16 -28.68
N LYS A 234 6.48 11.21 -28.31
CA LYS A 234 7.80 11.50 -28.87
C LYS A 234 8.82 10.41 -28.58
N LEU A 235 8.86 9.93 -27.33
CA LEU A 235 9.74 8.83 -26.91
C LEU A 235 9.40 7.52 -27.64
N ALA A 236 8.11 7.22 -27.82
CA ALA A 236 7.66 6.04 -28.59
C ALA A 236 8.06 6.14 -30.06
N GLU A 237 7.97 7.32 -30.66
CA GLU A 237 8.40 7.58 -32.04
C GLU A 237 9.93 7.41 -32.18
N GLU A 238 10.71 8.05 -31.30
CA GLU A 238 12.17 7.90 -31.26
C GLU A 238 12.59 6.43 -31.08
N PHE A 239 11.97 5.70 -30.14
CA PHE A 239 12.23 4.28 -29.96
C PHE A 239 11.93 3.46 -31.22
N THR A 240 10.80 3.72 -31.86
CA THR A 240 10.40 3.03 -33.10
C THR A 240 11.35 3.33 -34.26
N ASN A 241 11.83 4.57 -34.39
CA ASN A 241 12.80 4.96 -35.40
C ASN A 241 14.14 4.27 -35.20
N ILE A 242 14.62 4.16 -33.95
CA ILE A 242 15.85 3.43 -33.63
C ILE A 242 15.74 1.94 -34.03
N ILE A 243 14.62 1.29 -33.72
CA ILE A 243 14.40 -0.13 -34.12
C ILE A 243 14.37 -0.28 -35.64
N LYS A 244 13.81 0.67 -36.37
CA LYS A 244 13.75 0.63 -37.84
C LYS A 244 15.09 0.95 -38.51
N GLY A 245 16.09 1.40 -37.75
CA GLY A 245 17.41 1.73 -38.29
C GLY A 245 17.44 3.05 -39.05
N ALA A 246 16.53 3.96 -38.71
CA ALA A 246 16.44 5.29 -39.30
C ALA A 246 17.20 6.31 -38.45
#